data_f82ac8f6b62ec37c2b5c88279f8edb7c
#
_entry.id   f82ac8f6b62ec37c2b5c88279f8edb7c
#
_cell.length_a   1.000
_cell.length_b   1.000
_cell.length_c   1.000
_cell.angle_alpha   90.00
_cell.angle_beta   90.00
_cell.angle_gamma   90.00
#
_symmetry.space_group_name_H-M   'P 1'
#
loop_
_entity.id
_entity.type
_entity.pdbx_description
1 polymer ?
#
loop_
_entity_poly.entity_id
_entity_poly.type
_entity_poly.pdbx_seq_one_letter_code
_entity_poly.pdbx_strand_id
1 'polypeptide(L)'
;MKIKFVIMPLVIFLIVLFVGCQSTKDTEVKAKDTEIKILGTGDLHSILTDSMVSYVNEEREKNKNLLMVDAGDFYGTQSREMWEWSSGKKLINIKRNGRAEYDDIIKSSKDEVPIVKDMAKLKYDAVVLGDNEFISNDKQSLDKLVSYFKNNNMPLVSANIYEQSGENYVQPYVMKNIKTDEGNVKVGILGLTIKEVGETLGLEDFEKDKKARELGEQADYKGKLYANDLVEDAKKWIKVMEKESPDIIVAVVHSGEEPKTDRNPGNRIKELATTVDGIDAIVAGHTHEKIDEHKYKNKSGDEVIVTQPGWHGDRVSEINFKLNKENGKWDIKEKSSKLKIIDKEVSIVATADLHSHFSDKLTVDLVNERSNPIEPVVVDAGDFLDPQTDEMTQWYKEWKSIRDNNSDKTISRCPMVM
;
A
#
# COMPACT_ATOMS: atom_id res chain seq x y z
N MET A 1 -46.83 -99.48 -41.58
CA MET A 1 -45.70 -98.56 -41.42
C MET A 1 -46.06 -97.60 -40.28
N LYS A 2 -45.55 -97.87 -39.12
CA LYS A 2 -45.92 -97.08 -37.91
C LYS A 2 -44.85 -96.04 -37.66
N ILE A 3 -45.18 -94.76 -37.78
CA ILE A 3 -44.28 -93.65 -37.49
C ILE A 3 -44.46 -93.35 -35.99
N LYS A 4 -43.37 -93.50 -35.24
CA LYS A 4 -43.31 -93.10 -33.84
C LYS A 4 -42.86 -91.61 -33.76
N PHE A 5 -43.71 -90.77 -33.24
CA PHE A 5 -43.34 -89.39 -32.87
C PHE A 5 -42.65 -89.44 -31.45
N VAL A 6 -41.41 -88.94 -31.42
CA VAL A 6 -40.70 -88.70 -30.16
C VAL A 6 -40.91 -87.23 -29.80
N ILE A 7 -41.64 -87.00 -28.77
CA ILE A 7 -41.80 -85.67 -28.17
C ILE A 7 -40.61 -85.42 -27.26
N MET A 8 -39.81 -84.45 -27.67
CA MET A 8 -38.69 -83.96 -26.84
C MET A 8 -39.16 -82.78 -25.98
N PRO A 9 -39.02 -82.76 -24.65
CA PRO A 9 -39.47 -81.64 -23.84
C PRO A 9 -38.49 -80.46 -23.99
N LEU A 10 -39.00 -79.31 -24.41
CA LEU A 10 -38.27 -78.03 -24.45
C LEU A 10 -38.13 -77.49 -23.02
N VAL A 11 -36.93 -77.62 -22.50
CA VAL A 11 -36.56 -76.94 -21.18
C VAL A 11 -36.27 -75.49 -21.50
N ILE A 12 -37.19 -74.59 -21.16
CA ILE A 12 -37.00 -73.13 -21.21
C ILE A 12 -36.19 -72.75 -20.00
N PHE A 13 -34.90 -72.43 -20.18
CA PHE A 13 -34.06 -71.80 -19.18
C PHE A 13 -34.42 -70.32 -19.11
N LEU A 14 -35.18 -69.90 -18.12
CA LEU A 14 -35.43 -68.49 -17.78
C LEU A 14 -34.15 -67.95 -17.19
N ILE A 15 -33.33 -67.22 -18.00
CA ILE A 15 -32.24 -66.41 -17.48
C ILE A 15 -32.84 -65.13 -16.94
N VAL A 16 -32.97 -65.08 -15.60
CA VAL A 16 -33.30 -63.84 -14.89
C VAL A 16 -32.04 -62.98 -14.90
N LEU A 17 -31.97 -62.03 -15.83
CA LEU A 17 -30.98 -60.98 -15.76
C LEU A 17 -31.31 -60.08 -14.57
N PHE A 18 -30.62 -60.27 -13.46
CA PHE A 18 -30.52 -59.28 -12.41
C PHE A 18 -29.75 -58.08 -12.97
N VAL A 19 -30.47 -57.08 -13.49
CA VAL A 19 -29.93 -55.73 -13.68
C VAL A 19 -29.75 -55.17 -12.27
N GLY A 20 -28.55 -55.35 -11.70
CA GLY A 20 -28.15 -54.62 -10.54
C GLY A 20 -28.14 -53.13 -10.89
N CYS A 21 -29.07 -52.36 -10.37
CA CYS A 21 -28.90 -50.92 -10.26
C CYS A 21 -27.63 -50.67 -9.42
N GLN A 22 -26.49 -50.54 -10.12
CA GLN A 22 -25.37 -49.80 -9.52
C GLN A 22 -25.87 -48.38 -9.34
N SER A 23 -26.21 -48.05 -8.08
CA SER A 23 -26.28 -46.67 -7.63
C SER A 23 -24.92 -46.07 -7.97
N THR A 24 -24.80 -45.34 -9.03
CA THR A 24 -23.76 -44.39 -9.24
C THR A 24 -23.89 -43.44 -8.06
N LYS A 25 -22.99 -43.61 -7.04
CA LYS A 25 -22.73 -42.50 -6.14
C LYS A 25 -22.28 -41.37 -7.06
N ASP A 26 -23.18 -40.45 -7.29
CA ASP A 26 -22.81 -39.14 -7.75
C ASP A 26 -21.76 -38.64 -6.73
N THR A 27 -20.51 -38.78 -7.08
CA THR A 27 -19.43 -38.07 -6.44
C THR A 27 -19.77 -36.62 -6.80
N GLU A 28 -20.47 -35.93 -5.90
CA GLU A 28 -20.50 -34.47 -5.94
C GLU A 28 -19.04 -34.07 -6.03
N VAL A 29 -18.61 -33.68 -7.20
CA VAL A 29 -17.35 -32.94 -7.37
C VAL A 29 -17.61 -31.65 -6.63
N LYS A 30 -17.19 -31.58 -5.38
CA LYS A 30 -17.20 -30.32 -4.63
C LYS A 30 -16.44 -29.33 -5.51
N ALA A 31 -17.16 -28.30 -6.00
CA ALA A 31 -16.55 -27.22 -6.71
C ALA A 31 -15.36 -26.73 -5.84
N LYS A 32 -14.20 -26.67 -6.45
CA LYS A 32 -13.00 -26.22 -5.77
C LYS A 32 -13.14 -24.73 -5.50
N ASP A 33 -13.03 -24.33 -4.24
CA ASP A 33 -13.07 -22.91 -3.88
C ASP A 33 -11.96 -22.18 -4.63
N THR A 34 -12.33 -21.05 -5.21
CA THR A 34 -11.39 -20.13 -5.89
C THR A 34 -11.03 -19.02 -4.90
N GLU A 35 -9.75 -18.77 -4.73
CA GLU A 35 -9.27 -17.70 -3.85
C GLU A 35 -8.78 -16.52 -4.67
N ILE A 36 -9.19 -15.32 -4.27
CA ILE A 36 -8.69 -14.04 -4.75
C ILE A 36 -8.06 -13.32 -3.57
N LYS A 37 -6.80 -12.93 -3.71
CA LYS A 37 -6.07 -12.17 -2.70
C LYS A 37 -5.83 -10.75 -3.19
N ILE A 38 -6.07 -9.78 -2.30
CA ILE A 38 -5.73 -8.37 -2.54
C ILE A 38 -4.76 -7.93 -1.46
N LEU A 39 -3.63 -7.35 -1.88
CA LEU A 39 -2.69 -6.68 -1.01
C LEU A 39 -2.90 -5.18 -1.10
N GLY A 40 -3.01 -4.52 0.04
CA GLY A 40 -3.21 -3.08 0.14
C GLY A 40 -2.09 -2.39 0.89
N THR A 41 -1.55 -1.32 0.32
CA THR A 41 -0.70 -0.34 0.98
C THR A 41 -1.42 1.00 1.06
N GLY A 42 -0.86 1.93 1.79
CA GLY A 42 -1.30 3.33 1.87
C GLY A 42 -0.30 4.11 2.72
N ASP A 43 -0.31 5.42 2.61
CA ASP A 43 0.50 6.32 3.42
C ASP A 43 1.99 5.96 3.39
N LEU A 44 2.51 5.61 2.21
CA LEU A 44 3.92 5.23 2.03
C LEU A 44 4.86 6.40 2.29
N HIS A 45 4.44 7.63 2.00
CA HIS A 45 5.24 8.85 2.16
C HIS A 45 6.67 8.71 1.63
N SER A 46 6.79 8.03 0.49
CA SER A 46 8.04 7.72 -0.21
C SER A 46 8.94 6.69 0.47
N ILE A 47 8.40 5.92 1.41
CA ILE A 47 9.12 4.82 2.05
C ILE A 47 8.58 3.49 1.51
N LEU A 48 9.35 2.84 0.67
CA LEU A 48 9.11 1.49 0.16
C LEU A 48 10.36 0.65 0.39
N THR A 49 10.27 -0.32 1.31
CA THR A 49 11.40 -1.13 1.73
C THR A 49 11.62 -2.33 0.80
N ASP A 50 12.87 -2.80 0.70
CA ASP A 50 13.20 -4.02 -0.04
C ASP A 50 12.49 -5.25 0.57
N SER A 51 12.27 -5.27 1.88
CA SER A 51 11.48 -6.31 2.54
C SER A 51 10.04 -6.36 2.04
N MET A 52 9.41 -5.20 1.79
CA MET A 52 8.08 -5.16 1.18
C MET A 52 8.10 -5.67 -0.25
N VAL A 53 9.08 -5.23 -1.05
CA VAL A 53 9.23 -5.70 -2.44
C VAL A 53 9.40 -7.22 -2.46
N SER A 54 10.25 -7.76 -1.59
CA SER A 54 10.47 -9.21 -1.48
C SER A 54 9.18 -9.94 -1.09
N TYR A 55 8.50 -9.46 -0.06
CA TYR A 55 7.25 -10.05 0.39
C TYR A 55 6.16 -10.09 -0.71
N VAL A 56 5.93 -8.98 -1.40
CA VAL A 56 4.93 -8.92 -2.48
C VAL A 56 5.30 -9.86 -3.63
N ASN A 57 6.59 -9.94 -3.99
CA ASN A 57 7.05 -10.85 -5.04
C ASN A 57 6.84 -12.32 -4.64
N GLU A 58 7.18 -12.69 -3.40
CA GLU A 58 6.92 -14.04 -2.88
C GLU A 58 5.43 -14.39 -2.88
N GLU A 59 4.57 -13.46 -2.49
CA GLU A 59 3.12 -13.67 -2.51
C GLU A 59 2.58 -13.82 -3.96
N ARG A 60 3.15 -13.10 -4.94
CA ARG A 60 2.79 -13.27 -6.36
C ARG A 60 3.22 -14.63 -6.93
N GLU A 61 4.35 -15.18 -6.46
CA GLU A 61 4.78 -16.53 -6.85
C GLU A 61 3.82 -17.61 -6.30
N LYS A 62 3.38 -17.43 -5.06
CA LYS A 62 2.46 -18.36 -4.37
C LYS A 62 1.02 -18.25 -4.88
N ASN A 63 0.58 -17.05 -5.24
CA ASN A 63 -0.79 -16.74 -5.60
C ASN A 63 -0.87 -15.95 -6.92
N LYS A 64 -1.27 -16.63 -7.99
CA LYS A 64 -1.44 -16.03 -9.32
C LYS A 64 -2.66 -15.10 -9.41
N ASN A 65 -3.57 -15.21 -8.47
CA ASN A 65 -4.82 -14.44 -8.37
C ASN A 65 -4.67 -13.23 -7.43
N LEU A 66 -3.47 -12.69 -7.31
CA LEU A 66 -3.15 -11.57 -6.45
C LEU A 66 -3.28 -10.24 -7.18
N LEU A 67 -4.00 -9.31 -6.56
CA LEU A 67 -4.04 -7.90 -6.93
C LEU A 67 -3.31 -7.05 -5.89
N MET A 68 -2.77 -5.92 -6.32
CA MET A 68 -2.06 -4.96 -5.46
C MET A 68 -2.68 -3.57 -5.60
N VAL A 69 -3.04 -2.93 -4.48
CA VAL A 69 -3.66 -1.60 -4.47
C VAL A 69 -2.96 -0.67 -3.47
N ASP A 70 -3.09 0.64 -3.68
CA ASP A 70 -2.56 1.64 -2.77
C ASP A 70 -3.61 2.72 -2.46
N ALA A 71 -3.80 3.01 -1.17
CA ALA A 71 -4.82 3.93 -0.68
C ALA A 71 -4.37 5.41 -0.67
N GLY A 72 -3.29 5.77 -1.37
CA GLY A 72 -2.84 7.16 -1.49
C GLY A 72 -1.78 7.57 -0.47
N ASP A 73 -1.34 8.80 -0.55
CA ASP A 73 -0.23 9.36 0.22
C ASP A 73 1.06 8.55 0.01
N PHE A 74 1.29 8.13 -1.22
CA PHE A 74 2.55 7.50 -1.60
C PHE A 74 3.67 8.53 -1.77
N TYR A 75 3.33 9.78 -2.10
CA TYR A 75 4.29 10.86 -2.30
C TYR A 75 4.67 11.49 -0.96
N GLY A 76 5.93 11.90 -0.85
CA GLY A 76 6.47 12.60 0.32
C GLY A 76 7.96 12.85 0.15
N THR A 77 8.57 13.52 1.11
CA THR A 77 10.02 13.79 1.13
C THR A 77 10.70 13.10 2.31
N GLN A 78 10.10 12.04 2.83
CA GLN A 78 10.57 11.36 4.03
C GLN A 78 11.69 10.35 3.73
N SER A 79 11.81 9.85 2.49
CA SER A 79 13.01 9.15 2.07
C SER A 79 14.09 10.12 1.60
N ARG A 80 15.36 9.76 1.82
CA ARG A 80 16.50 10.55 1.36
C ARG A 80 16.45 10.77 -0.15
N GLU A 81 16.17 9.74 -0.91
CA GLU A 81 16.13 9.79 -2.37
C GLU A 81 15.06 10.77 -2.87
N MET A 82 13.85 10.74 -2.28
CA MET A 82 12.80 11.70 -2.64
C MET A 82 13.13 13.11 -2.20
N TRP A 83 13.75 13.27 -1.02
CA TRP A 83 14.18 14.60 -0.57
C TRP A 83 15.25 15.17 -1.52
N GLU A 84 16.27 14.40 -1.88
CA GLU A 84 17.29 14.80 -2.83
C GLU A 84 16.68 15.13 -4.21
N TRP A 85 15.76 14.28 -4.66
CA TRP A 85 15.04 14.50 -5.92
C TRP A 85 14.18 15.77 -5.88
N SER A 86 13.39 16.00 -4.84
CA SER A 86 12.49 17.17 -4.72
C SER A 86 13.27 18.47 -4.51
N SER A 87 14.26 18.47 -3.62
CA SER A 87 15.09 19.64 -3.32
C SER A 87 16.04 20.03 -4.46
N GLY A 88 16.37 19.07 -5.35
CA GLY A 88 17.44 19.25 -6.35
C GLY A 88 18.83 19.30 -5.76
N LYS A 89 19.01 18.75 -4.56
CA LYS A 89 20.28 18.77 -3.83
C LYS A 89 20.66 17.36 -3.40
N LYS A 90 21.91 17.01 -3.57
CA LYS A 90 22.47 15.75 -3.08
C LYS A 90 23.30 16.01 -1.83
N LEU A 91 23.05 15.27 -0.79
CA LEU A 91 23.88 15.30 0.41
C LEU A 91 25.25 14.65 0.09
N ILE A 92 26.32 15.45 0.14
CA ILE A 92 27.67 14.97 -0.15
C ILE A 92 28.50 14.75 1.10
N ASN A 93 28.22 15.50 2.17
CA ASN A 93 28.98 15.42 3.40
C ASN A 93 28.20 16.02 4.59
N ILE A 94 28.47 15.53 5.79
CA ILE A 94 28.08 16.17 7.03
C ILE A 94 29.35 16.61 7.75
N LYS A 95 29.56 17.92 7.83
CA LYS A 95 30.75 18.47 8.52
C LYS A 95 30.70 18.14 10.03
N ARG A 96 31.86 18.11 10.66
CA ARG A 96 32.01 17.83 12.10
C ARG A 96 31.13 18.70 13.02
N ASN A 97 30.74 19.88 12.58
CA ASN A 97 29.84 20.78 13.33
C ASN A 97 28.35 20.49 13.07
N GLY A 98 28.00 19.36 12.46
CA GLY A 98 26.64 18.98 12.13
C GLY A 98 26.06 19.70 10.89
N ARG A 99 26.85 20.53 10.19
CA ARG A 99 26.38 21.19 8.98
C ARG A 99 26.49 20.25 7.78
N ALA A 100 25.37 20.02 7.12
CA ALA A 100 25.31 19.27 5.88
C ALA A 100 25.84 20.11 4.71
N GLU A 101 26.63 19.49 3.84
CA GLU A 101 27.04 20.01 2.54
C GLU A 101 26.25 19.35 1.44
N TYR A 102 25.80 20.16 0.49
CA TYR A 102 24.98 19.70 -0.61
C TYR A 102 25.57 20.15 -1.94
N ASP A 103 25.47 19.28 -2.96
CA ASP A 103 25.67 19.64 -4.35
C ASP A 103 24.33 19.76 -5.06
N ASP A 104 24.26 20.62 -6.08
CA ASP A 104 23.07 20.73 -6.92
C ASP A 104 22.99 19.51 -7.87
N ILE A 105 21.81 18.89 -7.89
CA ILE A 105 21.53 17.82 -8.86
C ILE A 105 21.02 18.44 -10.15
N ILE A 106 21.70 18.18 -11.25
CA ILE A 106 21.20 18.54 -12.58
C ILE A 106 20.10 17.55 -12.95
N LYS A 107 18.84 17.95 -12.75
CA LYS A 107 17.69 17.13 -13.14
C LYS A 107 17.52 17.10 -14.65
N SER A 108 17.40 15.91 -15.21
CA SER A 108 16.87 15.72 -16.55
C SER A 108 15.35 15.93 -16.54
N SER A 109 14.79 16.52 -17.57
CA SER A 109 13.33 16.61 -17.75
C SER A 109 12.64 15.25 -17.90
N LYS A 110 13.42 14.18 -17.99
CA LYS A 110 12.99 12.79 -18.14
C LYS A 110 13.12 11.98 -16.85
N ASP A 111 13.68 12.56 -15.79
CA ASP A 111 13.84 11.84 -14.53
C ASP A 111 12.49 11.59 -13.89
N GLU A 112 12.15 10.32 -13.77
CA GLU A 112 10.93 9.90 -13.08
C GLU A 112 11.05 10.15 -11.58
N VAL A 113 9.90 10.35 -10.93
CA VAL A 113 9.80 10.44 -9.48
C VAL A 113 10.25 9.13 -8.84
N PRO A 114 11.24 9.11 -7.94
CA PRO A 114 11.81 7.86 -7.40
C PRO A 114 10.77 6.91 -6.84
N ILE A 115 9.82 7.38 -6.03
CA ILE A 115 8.77 6.52 -5.46
C ILE A 115 7.92 5.85 -6.55
N VAL A 116 7.62 6.53 -7.67
CA VAL A 116 6.85 5.92 -8.77
C VAL A 116 7.62 4.77 -9.40
N LYS A 117 8.93 4.95 -9.56
CA LYS A 117 9.83 3.89 -10.06
C LYS A 117 9.86 2.68 -9.12
N ASP A 118 9.87 2.93 -7.81
CA ASP A 118 9.86 1.85 -6.82
C ASP A 118 8.51 1.14 -6.78
N MET A 119 7.40 1.88 -6.80
CA MET A 119 6.05 1.32 -6.87
C MET A 119 5.85 0.47 -8.14
N ALA A 120 6.49 0.85 -9.26
CA ALA A 120 6.43 0.06 -10.51
C ALA A 120 6.98 -1.36 -10.34
N LYS A 121 7.94 -1.58 -9.44
CA LYS A 121 8.46 -2.93 -9.11
C LYS A 121 7.37 -3.83 -8.52
N LEU A 122 6.39 -3.26 -7.83
CA LEU A 122 5.28 -3.96 -7.19
C LEU A 122 4.09 -4.19 -8.12
N LYS A 123 4.05 -3.55 -9.30
CA LYS A 123 3.02 -3.71 -10.33
C LYS A 123 1.61 -3.49 -9.74
N TYR A 124 1.36 -2.32 -9.21
CA TYR A 124 0.05 -1.95 -8.67
C TYR A 124 -1.05 -2.05 -9.72
N ASP A 125 -2.18 -2.61 -9.33
CA ASP A 125 -3.39 -2.73 -10.16
C ASP A 125 -4.28 -1.50 -10.09
N ALA A 126 -4.21 -0.75 -9.01
CA ALA A 126 -4.79 0.58 -8.84
C ALA A 126 -4.07 1.34 -7.71
N VAL A 127 -3.90 2.65 -7.88
CA VAL A 127 -3.33 3.56 -6.89
C VAL A 127 -4.25 4.78 -6.77
N VAL A 128 -4.59 5.16 -5.54
CA VAL A 128 -5.42 6.33 -5.26
C VAL A 128 -4.55 7.56 -5.05
N LEU A 129 -5.06 8.73 -5.38
CA LEU A 129 -4.46 10.01 -4.99
C LEU A 129 -4.88 10.33 -3.54
N GLY A 130 -3.92 10.53 -2.65
CA GLY A 130 -4.15 11.06 -1.32
C GLY A 130 -4.06 12.58 -1.25
N ASP A 131 -4.08 13.17 -0.07
CA ASP A 131 -3.96 14.61 0.11
C ASP A 131 -2.51 15.09 -0.09
N ASN A 132 -1.50 14.29 0.24
CA ASN A 132 -0.11 14.67 0.02
C ASN A 132 0.27 14.84 -1.46
N GLU A 133 -0.35 14.09 -2.37
CA GLU A 133 -0.15 14.28 -3.80
C GLU A 133 -0.57 15.69 -4.24
N PHE A 134 -1.62 16.25 -3.64
CA PHE A 134 -2.09 17.60 -3.92
C PHE A 134 -1.33 18.67 -3.15
N ILE A 135 -1.03 18.44 -1.87
CA ILE A 135 -0.29 19.40 -1.02
C ILE A 135 1.13 19.62 -1.56
N SER A 136 1.78 18.56 -2.00
CA SER A 136 3.19 18.59 -2.42
C SER A 136 3.41 18.98 -3.88
N ASN A 137 2.35 19.14 -4.68
CA ASN A 137 2.46 19.42 -6.10
C ASN A 137 1.50 20.56 -6.50
N ASP A 138 1.97 21.43 -7.37
CA ASP A 138 1.07 22.27 -8.16
C ASP A 138 0.40 21.44 -9.28
N LYS A 139 -0.60 22.01 -9.95
CA LYS A 139 -1.33 21.29 -11.01
C LYS A 139 -0.41 20.76 -12.11
N GLN A 140 0.65 21.50 -12.48
CA GLN A 140 1.57 21.06 -13.54
C GLN A 140 2.44 19.88 -13.08
N SER A 141 2.92 19.92 -11.86
CA SER A 141 3.71 18.82 -11.26
C SER A 141 2.86 17.58 -11.06
N LEU A 142 1.62 17.75 -10.63
CA LEU A 142 0.64 16.66 -10.48
C LEU A 142 0.33 16.01 -11.84
N ASP A 143 0.16 16.80 -12.92
CA ASP A 143 -0.05 16.26 -14.28
C ASP A 143 1.14 15.41 -14.76
N LYS A 144 2.37 15.83 -14.42
CA LYS A 144 3.56 15.02 -14.71
C LYS A 144 3.56 13.72 -13.90
N LEU A 145 3.22 13.78 -12.62
CA LEU A 145 3.10 12.62 -11.76
C LEU A 145 2.09 11.62 -12.34
N VAL A 146 0.91 12.07 -12.74
CA VAL A 146 -0.12 11.24 -13.42
C VAL A 146 0.46 10.59 -14.68
N SER A 147 1.24 11.36 -15.46
CA SER A 147 1.86 10.85 -16.68
C SER A 147 2.90 9.75 -16.40
N TYR A 148 3.68 9.86 -15.32
CA TYR A 148 4.61 8.82 -14.92
C TYR A 148 3.91 7.52 -14.53
N PHE A 149 2.83 7.58 -13.79
CA PHE A 149 2.00 6.41 -13.46
C PHE A 149 1.45 5.73 -14.71
N LYS A 150 0.93 6.51 -15.64
CA LYS A 150 0.44 6.02 -16.92
C LYS A 150 1.55 5.33 -17.74
N ASN A 151 2.73 5.92 -17.80
CA ASN A 151 3.88 5.36 -18.53
C ASN A 151 4.37 4.04 -17.93
N ASN A 152 4.16 3.83 -16.63
CA ASN A 152 4.51 2.61 -15.90
C ASN A 152 3.35 1.59 -15.85
N ASN A 153 2.26 1.82 -16.59
CA ASN A 153 1.06 0.97 -16.58
C ASN A 153 0.46 0.76 -15.17
N MET A 154 0.59 1.76 -14.32
CA MET A 154 -0.04 1.80 -13.01
C MET A 154 -1.25 2.74 -13.04
N PRO A 155 -2.48 2.23 -12.99
CA PRO A 155 -3.66 3.06 -13.03
C PRO A 155 -3.78 3.93 -11.78
N LEU A 156 -3.82 5.26 -11.94
CA LEU A 156 -4.30 6.15 -10.90
C LEU A 156 -5.83 6.22 -10.97
N VAL A 157 -6.47 6.08 -9.81
CA VAL A 157 -7.93 6.05 -9.69
C VAL A 157 -8.41 7.04 -8.63
N SER A 158 -9.40 7.86 -8.98
CA SER A 158 -10.16 8.66 -8.02
C SER A 158 -11.49 9.08 -8.64
N ALA A 159 -12.57 8.52 -8.13
CA ALA A 159 -13.90 8.69 -8.68
C ALA A 159 -14.49 10.08 -8.41
N ASN A 160 -14.01 10.76 -7.38
CA ASN A 160 -14.55 12.04 -6.91
C ASN A 160 -13.66 13.25 -7.15
N ILE A 161 -12.57 13.10 -7.90
CA ILE A 161 -11.74 14.25 -8.33
C ILE A 161 -12.05 14.59 -9.78
N TYR A 162 -12.40 15.86 -10.01
CA TYR A 162 -12.86 16.36 -11.30
C TYR A 162 -12.06 17.55 -11.79
N GLU A 163 -11.94 17.64 -13.10
CA GLU A 163 -11.57 18.88 -13.77
C GLU A 163 -12.72 19.89 -13.78
N GLN A 164 -12.42 21.15 -14.02
CA GLN A 164 -13.44 22.19 -14.11
C GLN A 164 -14.47 21.94 -15.24
N SER A 165 -14.12 21.11 -16.21
CA SER A 165 -15.04 20.64 -17.26
C SER A 165 -16.15 19.72 -16.74
N GLY A 166 -15.98 19.13 -15.56
CA GLY A 166 -16.83 18.08 -15.00
C GLY A 166 -16.43 16.66 -15.38
N GLU A 167 -15.32 16.49 -16.12
CA GLU A 167 -14.71 15.19 -16.39
C GLU A 167 -13.85 14.75 -15.21
N ASN A 168 -13.75 13.45 -14.97
CA ASN A 168 -12.86 12.93 -13.94
C ASN A 168 -11.40 13.24 -14.29
N TYR A 169 -10.63 13.72 -13.31
CA TYR A 169 -9.22 14.06 -13.47
C TYR A 169 -8.35 12.82 -13.75
N VAL A 170 -8.62 11.73 -13.07
CA VAL A 170 -8.10 10.39 -13.34
C VAL A 170 -9.27 9.41 -13.47
N GLN A 171 -9.03 8.20 -13.93
CA GLN A 171 -10.13 7.24 -14.08
C GLN A 171 -10.81 6.92 -12.73
N PRO A 172 -12.14 6.77 -12.69
CA PRO A 172 -12.87 6.56 -11.43
C PRO A 172 -12.63 5.17 -10.83
N TYR A 173 -12.45 4.17 -11.65
CA TYR A 173 -12.24 2.77 -11.25
C TYR A 173 -11.50 2.00 -12.34
N VAL A 174 -11.07 0.79 -11.99
CA VAL A 174 -10.57 -0.21 -12.94
C VAL A 174 -11.33 -1.52 -12.78
N MET A 175 -11.48 -2.27 -13.89
CA MET A 175 -12.03 -3.63 -13.91
C MET A 175 -10.90 -4.61 -14.23
N LYS A 176 -10.67 -5.59 -13.37
CA LYS A 176 -9.67 -6.64 -13.54
C LYS A 176 -10.35 -7.98 -13.79
N ASN A 177 -9.95 -8.66 -14.86
CA ASN A 177 -10.39 -10.03 -15.14
C ASN A 177 -9.27 -10.99 -14.72
N ILE A 178 -9.50 -11.74 -13.66
CA ILE A 178 -8.57 -12.72 -13.12
C ILE A 178 -8.93 -14.09 -13.68
N LYS A 179 -7.99 -14.72 -14.36
CA LYS A 179 -8.16 -16.07 -14.90
C LYS A 179 -7.87 -17.09 -13.80
N THR A 180 -8.87 -17.87 -13.45
CA THR A 180 -8.76 -18.98 -12.51
C THR A 180 -9.04 -20.32 -13.19
N ASP A 181 -8.76 -21.42 -12.51
CA ASP A 181 -9.03 -22.75 -13.05
C ASP A 181 -10.53 -22.98 -13.28
N GLU A 182 -11.41 -22.34 -12.49
CA GLU A 182 -12.87 -22.47 -12.55
C GLU A 182 -13.54 -21.39 -13.45
N GLY A 183 -12.74 -20.51 -14.04
CA GLY A 183 -13.20 -19.44 -14.93
C GLY A 183 -12.69 -18.05 -14.51
N ASN A 184 -13.16 -17.03 -15.22
CA ASN A 184 -12.76 -15.67 -14.94
C ASN A 184 -13.54 -15.11 -13.74
N VAL A 185 -12.82 -14.43 -12.82
CA VAL A 185 -13.40 -13.60 -11.76
C VAL A 185 -13.17 -12.15 -12.13
N LYS A 186 -14.22 -11.35 -12.11
CA LYS A 186 -14.15 -9.92 -12.41
C LYS A 186 -14.14 -9.10 -11.12
N VAL A 187 -13.05 -8.40 -10.88
CA VAL A 187 -12.88 -7.54 -9.71
C VAL A 187 -12.93 -6.07 -10.13
N GLY A 188 -13.86 -5.31 -9.56
CA GLY A 188 -13.92 -3.87 -9.68
C GLY A 188 -13.14 -3.20 -8.55
N ILE A 189 -12.29 -2.21 -8.87
CA ILE A 189 -11.54 -1.44 -7.90
C ILE A 189 -11.92 0.02 -8.06
N LEU A 190 -12.67 0.57 -7.09
CA LEU A 190 -13.11 1.95 -7.04
C LEU A 190 -12.11 2.77 -6.25
N GLY A 191 -11.60 3.88 -6.81
CA GLY A 191 -10.75 4.83 -6.07
C GLY A 191 -11.55 6.01 -5.52
N LEU A 192 -11.25 6.46 -4.32
CA LEU A 192 -11.85 7.64 -3.71
C LEU A 192 -10.82 8.41 -2.89
N THR A 193 -10.90 9.73 -2.93
CA THR A 193 -9.99 10.63 -2.23
C THR A 193 -10.77 11.49 -1.23
N ILE A 194 -10.17 11.76 -0.08
CA ILE A 194 -10.71 12.71 0.89
C ILE A 194 -10.97 14.06 0.20
N LYS A 195 -12.07 14.72 0.56
CA LYS A 195 -12.45 15.98 -0.06
C LYS A 195 -11.61 17.16 0.44
N GLU A 196 -11.30 17.13 1.72
CA GLU A 196 -10.52 18.14 2.43
C GLU A 196 -9.02 17.88 2.27
N VAL A 197 -8.50 18.11 1.08
CA VAL A 197 -7.05 18.09 0.79
C VAL A 197 -6.43 19.40 1.25
N GLY A 198 -6.21 19.52 2.56
CA GLY A 198 -5.73 20.74 3.20
C GLY A 198 -4.27 21.04 2.91
N GLU A 199 -3.94 22.33 2.74
CA GLU A 199 -2.58 22.81 3.00
C GLU A 199 -2.22 22.33 4.40
N THR A 200 -0.98 21.86 4.59
CA THR A 200 -0.44 21.58 5.92
C THR A 200 -0.60 22.84 6.74
N LEU A 201 -1.59 22.86 7.58
CA LEU A 201 -1.78 23.95 8.51
C LEU A 201 -0.54 23.96 9.38
N GLY A 202 0.18 25.08 9.44
CA GLY A 202 1.27 25.23 10.40
C GLY A 202 0.73 24.93 11.81
N LEU A 203 1.59 24.55 12.74
CA LEU A 203 1.20 24.26 14.13
C LEU A 203 0.28 25.33 14.73
N GLU A 204 0.50 26.62 14.34
CA GLU A 204 -0.36 27.75 14.71
C GLU A 204 -1.79 27.69 14.18
N ASP A 205 -2.01 27.01 13.06
CA ASP A 205 -3.33 26.88 12.47
C ASP A 205 -4.13 25.71 13.08
N PHE A 206 -3.44 24.69 13.57
CA PHE A 206 -4.04 23.62 14.39
C PHE A 206 -4.63 24.19 15.70
N GLU A 207 -3.94 25.14 16.32
CA GLU A 207 -4.41 25.79 17.55
C GLU A 207 -5.57 26.76 17.30
N LYS A 208 -5.70 27.31 16.08
CA LYS A 208 -6.71 28.33 15.73
C LYS A 208 -8.01 27.76 15.18
N ASP A 209 -8.19 26.44 15.20
CA ASP A 209 -9.47 25.83 14.90
C ASP A 209 -9.95 26.01 13.45
N LYS A 210 -9.04 26.14 12.49
CA LYS A 210 -9.39 26.31 11.09
C LYS A 210 -9.87 25.00 10.47
N LYS A 211 -10.94 25.10 9.70
CA LYS A 211 -11.44 24.03 8.85
C LYS A 211 -10.42 23.73 7.75
N ALA A 212 -10.12 22.44 7.50
CA ALA A 212 -9.34 22.05 6.35
C ALA A 212 -10.01 22.53 5.06
N ARG A 213 -9.19 22.98 4.11
CA ARG A 213 -9.70 23.50 2.83
C ARG A 213 -10.03 22.36 1.88
N GLU A 214 -11.11 22.52 1.14
CA GLU A 214 -11.41 21.63 0.02
C GLU A 214 -10.43 21.88 -1.13
N LEU A 215 -10.20 20.87 -1.96
CA LEU A 215 -9.26 20.94 -3.09
C LEU A 215 -9.50 22.18 -3.98
N GLY A 216 -10.74 22.47 -4.33
CA GLY A 216 -11.10 23.61 -5.17
C GLY A 216 -10.89 24.98 -4.54
N GLU A 217 -10.60 25.07 -3.25
CA GLU A 217 -10.30 26.31 -2.53
C GLU A 217 -8.81 26.63 -2.49
N GLN A 218 -7.94 25.64 -2.80
CA GLN A 218 -6.49 25.81 -2.77
C GLN A 218 -6.00 26.60 -3.99
N ALA A 219 -4.99 27.45 -3.77
CA ALA A 219 -4.50 28.37 -4.80
C ALA A 219 -4.07 27.67 -6.09
N ASP A 220 -3.39 26.54 -5.98
CA ASP A 220 -2.86 25.79 -7.12
C ASP A 220 -3.94 25.08 -7.94
N TYR A 221 -5.07 24.76 -7.34
CA TYR A 221 -6.16 23.99 -7.94
C TYR A 221 -7.43 24.78 -8.21
N LYS A 222 -7.57 25.96 -7.61
CA LYS A 222 -8.76 26.81 -7.80
C LYS A 222 -9.07 27.08 -9.27
N GLY A 223 -10.27 26.74 -9.69
CA GLY A 223 -10.71 26.87 -11.08
C GLY A 223 -10.10 25.84 -12.04
N LYS A 224 -9.40 24.82 -11.53
CA LYS A 224 -8.78 23.74 -12.32
C LYS A 224 -9.31 22.36 -11.91
N LEU A 225 -9.25 22.05 -10.61
CA LEU A 225 -9.72 20.80 -10.04
C LEU A 225 -10.66 21.06 -8.85
N TYR A 226 -11.55 20.12 -8.61
CA TYR A 226 -12.37 20.08 -7.40
C TYR A 226 -12.66 18.64 -6.98
N ALA A 227 -12.98 18.45 -5.72
CA ALA A 227 -13.40 17.17 -5.16
C ALA A 227 -14.88 17.19 -4.80
N ASN A 228 -15.62 16.17 -5.24
CA ASN A 228 -16.98 15.92 -4.76
C ASN A 228 -16.98 15.14 -3.46
N ASP A 229 -18.16 15.01 -2.86
CA ASP A 229 -18.39 14.15 -1.73
C ASP A 229 -18.11 12.69 -2.10
N LEU A 230 -17.20 12.04 -1.35
CA LEU A 230 -16.75 10.69 -1.69
C LEU A 230 -17.86 9.63 -1.57
N VAL A 231 -18.82 9.79 -0.62
CA VAL A 231 -19.93 8.84 -0.43
C VAL A 231 -20.93 8.96 -1.58
N GLU A 232 -21.25 10.17 -2.00
CA GLU A 232 -22.17 10.39 -3.11
C GLU A 232 -21.59 9.91 -4.45
N ASP A 233 -20.30 10.18 -4.69
CA ASP A 233 -19.65 9.67 -5.90
C ASP A 233 -19.44 8.15 -5.84
N ALA A 234 -19.21 7.54 -4.68
CA ALA A 234 -19.23 6.09 -4.56
C ALA A 234 -20.58 5.50 -4.99
N LYS A 235 -21.69 6.03 -4.50
CA LYS A 235 -23.04 5.60 -4.92
C LYS A 235 -23.28 5.72 -6.43
N LYS A 236 -22.75 6.79 -7.03
CA LYS A 236 -22.81 7.03 -8.47
C LYS A 236 -22.04 5.97 -9.25
N TRP A 237 -20.76 5.78 -8.87
CA TRP A 237 -19.84 4.95 -9.65
C TRP A 237 -20.05 3.46 -9.42
N ILE A 238 -20.46 3.01 -8.23
CA ILE A 238 -20.89 1.61 -8.02
C ILE A 238 -21.99 1.23 -9.01
N LYS A 239 -23.02 2.07 -9.18
CA LYS A 239 -24.10 1.82 -10.16
C LYS A 239 -23.60 1.74 -11.61
N VAL A 240 -22.49 2.41 -11.93
CA VAL A 240 -21.86 2.29 -13.25
C VAL A 240 -21.12 0.98 -13.37
N MET A 241 -20.34 0.62 -12.33
CA MET A 241 -19.56 -0.62 -12.28
C MET A 241 -20.45 -1.87 -12.31
N GLU A 242 -21.61 -1.87 -11.64
CA GLU A 242 -22.59 -2.96 -11.65
C GLU A 242 -23.06 -3.35 -13.05
N LYS A 243 -23.12 -2.39 -13.99
CA LYS A 243 -23.48 -2.66 -15.39
C LYS A 243 -22.43 -3.53 -16.10
N GLU A 244 -21.22 -3.55 -15.59
CA GLU A 244 -20.15 -4.42 -16.08
C GLU A 244 -20.14 -5.78 -15.40
N SER A 245 -21.05 -6.02 -14.45
CA SER A 245 -21.22 -7.27 -13.71
C SER A 245 -19.92 -7.75 -13.03
N PRO A 246 -19.34 -6.97 -12.10
CA PRO A 246 -18.24 -7.45 -11.27
C PRO A 246 -18.71 -8.55 -10.31
N ASP A 247 -17.82 -9.48 -9.99
CA ASP A 247 -18.04 -10.52 -9.00
C ASP A 247 -17.60 -10.06 -7.59
N ILE A 248 -16.66 -9.11 -7.54
CA ILE A 248 -16.15 -8.46 -6.32
C ILE A 248 -15.98 -6.97 -6.60
N ILE A 249 -16.35 -6.12 -5.67
CA ILE A 249 -16.01 -4.69 -5.69
C ILE A 249 -15.24 -4.33 -4.43
N VAL A 250 -14.02 -3.79 -4.62
CA VAL A 250 -13.20 -3.24 -3.56
C VAL A 250 -13.07 -1.74 -3.75
N ALA A 251 -13.37 -0.97 -2.69
CA ALA A 251 -13.07 0.44 -2.66
C ALA A 251 -11.68 0.66 -2.03
N VAL A 252 -10.86 1.46 -2.68
CA VAL A 252 -9.55 1.89 -2.18
C VAL A 252 -9.68 3.39 -1.92
N VAL A 253 -9.53 3.80 -0.67
CA VAL A 253 -10.04 5.10 -0.26
C VAL A 253 -9.01 5.83 0.60
N HIS A 254 -8.55 6.98 0.14
CA HIS A 254 -7.75 7.86 0.98
C HIS A 254 -8.66 8.67 1.90
N SER A 255 -9.02 8.08 3.03
CA SER A 255 -9.85 8.66 4.10
C SER A 255 -9.78 7.75 5.32
N GLY A 256 -9.89 8.33 6.51
CA GLY A 256 -9.99 7.59 7.77
C GLY A 256 -11.39 7.09 8.07
N GLU A 257 -11.48 6.26 9.10
CA GLU A 257 -12.71 5.56 9.45
C GLU A 257 -13.82 6.48 9.98
N GLU A 258 -13.47 7.34 10.95
CA GLU A 258 -14.40 8.30 11.53
C GLU A 258 -13.78 9.70 11.62
N PRO A 259 -14.57 10.77 11.54
CA PRO A 259 -14.08 12.12 11.74
C PRO A 259 -13.42 12.25 13.12
N LYS A 260 -12.20 12.76 13.18
CA LYS A 260 -11.56 13.07 14.47
C LYS A 260 -12.20 14.28 15.15
N THR A 261 -12.79 15.18 14.37
CA THR A 261 -13.49 16.37 14.85
C THR A 261 -14.65 16.71 13.92
N ASP A 262 -15.66 17.41 14.42
CA ASP A 262 -16.78 17.93 13.59
C ASP A 262 -16.33 18.91 12.49
N ARG A 263 -15.10 19.36 12.53
CA ARG A 263 -14.53 20.36 11.63
C ARG A 263 -13.85 19.78 10.40
N ASN A 264 -13.40 18.52 10.49
CA ASN A 264 -12.80 17.78 9.41
C ASN A 264 -13.63 16.53 9.14
N PRO A 265 -14.78 16.67 8.45
CA PRO A 265 -15.68 15.55 8.19
C PRO A 265 -15.16 14.60 7.11
N GLY A 266 -13.94 14.81 6.60
CA GLY A 266 -13.37 14.05 5.50
C GLY A 266 -13.17 12.57 5.77
N ASN A 267 -13.02 12.17 7.02
CA ASN A 267 -12.91 10.76 7.43
C ASN A 267 -14.30 10.10 7.45
N ARG A 268 -14.61 9.36 6.38
CA ARG A 268 -15.98 8.88 6.12
C ARG A 268 -16.05 7.41 5.71
N ILE A 269 -15.06 6.60 6.05
CA ILE A 269 -15.04 5.17 5.68
C ILE A 269 -16.21 4.42 6.32
N LYS A 270 -16.51 4.66 7.59
CA LYS A 270 -17.65 4.03 8.26
C LYS A 270 -18.98 4.40 7.60
N GLU A 271 -19.17 5.66 7.23
CA GLU A 271 -20.35 6.08 6.49
C GLU A 271 -20.42 5.40 5.12
N LEU A 272 -19.32 5.36 4.40
CA LEU A 272 -19.22 4.65 3.11
C LEU A 272 -19.63 3.18 3.27
N ALA A 273 -19.04 2.47 4.23
CA ALA A 273 -19.29 1.06 4.49
C ALA A 273 -20.74 0.77 4.90
N THR A 274 -21.39 1.70 5.62
CA THR A 274 -22.76 1.49 6.13
C THR A 274 -23.86 2.03 5.22
N THR A 275 -23.53 2.90 4.25
CA THR A 275 -24.55 3.60 3.45
C THR A 275 -24.50 3.30 1.97
N VAL A 276 -23.42 2.69 1.47
CA VAL A 276 -23.25 2.34 0.06
C VAL A 276 -23.30 0.83 -0.09
N ASP A 277 -24.26 0.36 -0.89
CA ASP A 277 -24.40 -1.05 -1.24
C ASP A 277 -23.41 -1.42 -2.36
N GLY A 278 -23.10 -2.71 -2.47
CA GLY A 278 -22.26 -3.26 -3.56
C GLY A 278 -20.76 -3.21 -3.30
N ILE A 279 -20.29 -2.68 -2.19
CA ILE A 279 -18.88 -2.75 -1.79
C ILE A 279 -18.64 -3.98 -0.91
N ASP A 280 -17.65 -4.80 -1.24
CA ASP A 280 -17.31 -6.00 -0.47
C ASP A 280 -16.22 -5.75 0.55
N ALA A 281 -15.23 -4.92 0.23
CA ALA A 281 -14.15 -4.55 1.13
C ALA A 281 -13.63 -3.14 0.83
N ILE A 282 -13.02 -2.52 1.84
CA ILE A 282 -12.42 -1.19 1.77
C ILE A 282 -10.98 -1.26 2.28
N VAL A 283 -10.03 -0.77 1.48
CA VAL A 283 -8.68 -0.44 1.91
C VAL A 283 -8.63 1.06 2.17
N ALA A 284 -8.43 1.43 3.44
CA ALA A 284 -8.41 2.82 3.89
C ALA A 284 -6.98 3.36 4.06
N GLY A 285 -6.83 4.68 4.11
CA GLY A 285 -5.57 5.39 4.36
C GLY A 285 -5.77 6.65 5.21
N HIS A 286 -4.87 7.64 5.08
CA HIS A 286 -4.91 8.98 5.65
C HIS A 286 -4.63 9.09 7.16
N THR A 287 -5.23 8.27 7.99
CA THR A 287 -5.10 8.40 9.46
C THR A 287 -3.93 7.64 10.06
N HIS A 288 -3.18 6.90 9.24
CA HIS A 288 -2.06 6.04 9.65
C HIS A 288 -2.45 4.98 10.69
N GLU A 289 -3.75 4.71 10.85
CA GLU A 289 -4.24 3.71 11.77
C GLU A 289 -3.93 2.30 11.28
N LYS A 290 -3.92 1.36 12.20
CA LYS A 290 -3.62 -0.05 11.94
C LYS A 290 -4.88 -0.85 12.22
N ILE A 291 -5.65 -1.11 11.17
CA ILE A 291 -6.92 -1.83 11.25
C ILE A 291 -6.76 -3.17 10.56
N ASP A 292 -6.70 -4.24 11.34
CA ASP A 292 -6.67 -5.61 10.81
C ASP A 292 -7.96 -5.91 10.05
N GLU A 293 -9.09 -5.79 10.74
CA GLU A 293 -10.41 -6.01 10.19
C GLU A 293 -11.47 -5.33 11.05
N HIS A 294 -12.22 -4.39 10.46
CA HIS A 294 -13.51 -3.98 10.97
C HIS A 294 -14.60 -4.43 10.02
N LYS A 295 -15.75 -4.82 10.57
CA LYS A 295 -16.90 -5.32 9.82
C LYS A 295 -18.09 -4.43 10.03
N TYR A 296 -18.65 -3.95 8.92
CA TYR A 296 -19.86 -3.15 8.91
C TYR A 296 -20.95 -3.86 8.10
N LYS A 297 -22.20 -3.50 8.36
CA LYS A 297 -23.31 -3.89 7.50
C LYS A 297 -23.79 -2.68 6.71
N ASN A 298 -23.86 -2.83 5.38
CA ASN A 298 -24.41 -1.83 4.50
C ASN A 298 -25.95 -1.75 4.64
N LYS A 299 -26.60 -0.90 3.84
CA LYS A 299 -28.07 -0.75 3.88
C LYS A 299 -28.84 -2.02 3.51
N SER A 300 -28.29 -2.82 2.63
CA SER A 300 -28.87 -4.11 2.20
C SER A 300 -28.62 -5.23 3.21
N GLY A 301 -27.77 -4.99 4.23
CA GLY A 301 -27.43 -5.95 5.29
C GLY A 301 -26.21 -6.80 4.95
N ASP A 302 -25.54 -6.57 3.81
CA ASP A 302 -24.33 -7.26 3.42
C ASP A 302 -23.14 -6.77 4.26
N GLU A 303 -22.23 -7.68 4.58
CA GLU A 303 -21.01 -7.34 5.32
C GLU A 303 -20.00 -6.62 4.43
N VAL A 304 -19.44 -5.54 4.91
CA VAL A 304 -18.32 -4.80 4.31
C VAL A 304 -17.11 -4.88 5.23
N ILE A 305 -15.97 -5.34 4.73
CA ILE A 305 -14.72 -5.39 5.47
C ILE A 305 -13.97 -4.07 5.28
N VAL A 306 -13.42 -3.53 6.37
CA VAL A 306 -12.52 -2.37 6.34
C VAL A 306 -11.18 -2.76 6.94
N THR A 307 -10.10 -2.42 6.24
CA THR A 307 -8.72 -2.58 6.69
C THR A 307 -7.89 -1.33 6.39
N GLN A 308 -6.89 -1.05 7.21
CA GLN A 308 -5.95 0.06 7.01
C GLN A 308 -4.54 -0.37 7.42
N PRO A 309 -3.53 -0.29 6.54
CA PRO A 309 -2.21 -0.89 6.76
C PRO A 309 -1.27 -0.09 7.68
N GLY A 310 -1.67 1.09 8.15
CA GLY A 310 -0.77 2.01 8.82
C GLY A 310 -0.03 2.88 7.81
N TRP A 311 1.27 3.12 8.00
CA TRP A 311 2.07 4.02 7.17
C TRP A 311 3.50 3.48 6.95
N HIS A 312 4.27 4.13 6.03
CA HIS A 312 5.69 3.82 5.75
C HIS A 312 5.96 2.36 5.39
N GLY A 313 4.97 1.66 4.84
CA GLY A 313 5.17 0.28 4.45
C GLY A 313 5.47 -0.69 5.59
N ASP A 314 5.18 -0.32 6.83
CA ASP A 314 5.37 -1.20 8.00
C ASP A 314 4.50 -2.45 7.92
N ARG A 315 3.38 -2.36 7.21
CA ARG A 315 2.40 -3.42 7.05
C ARG A 315 1.80 -3.41 5.66
N VAL A 316 1.22 -4.53 5.32
CA VAL A 316 0.37 -4.69 4.14
C VAL A 316 -0.97 -5.26 4.60
N SER A 317 -2.06 -4.69 4.15
CA SER A 317 -3.39 -5.28 4.29
C SER A 317 -3.51 -6.49 3.37
N GLU A 318 -3.80 -7.67 3.90
CA GLU A 318 -4.13 -8.86 3.14
C GLU A 318 -5.63 -9.08 3.19
N ILE A 319 -6.33 -8.95 2.08
CA ILE A 319 -7.74 -9.30 1.95
C ILE A 319 -7.84 -10.59 1.16
N ASN A 320 -8.58 -11.55 1.68
CA ASN A 320 -8.80 -12.84 1.03
C ASN A 320 -10.29 -13.06 0.79
N PHE A 321 -10.64 -13.39 -0.46
CA PHE A 321 -11.98 -13.80 -0.86
C PHE A 321 -11.95 -15.27 -1.25
N LYS A 322 -12.83 -16.08 -0.66
CA LYS A 322 -13.13 -17.43 -1.12
C LYS A 322 -14.44 -17.42 -1.89
N LEU A 323 -14.36 -17.85 -3.12
CA LEU A 323 -15.48 -17.86 -4.05
C LEU A 323 -15.84 -19.30 -4.42
N ASN A 324 -17.13 -19.56 -4.57
CA ASN A 324 -17.57 -20.73 -5.31
C ASN A 324 -18.39 -20.29 -6.52
N LYS A 325 -18.56 -21.20 -7.46
CA LYS A 325 -19.33 -20.94 -8.66
C LYS A 325 -20.60 -21.76 -8.66
N GLU A 326 -21.74 -21.09 -8.57
CA GLU A 326 -23.05 -21.71 -8.61
C GLU A 326 -23.85 -21.19 -9.82
N ASN A 327 -24.36 -22.10 -10.64
CA ASN A 327 -25.14 -21.75 -11.83
C ASN A 327 -24.42 -20.76 -12.78
N GLY A 328 -23.09 -20.83 -12.84
CA GLY A 328 -22.26 -19.98 -13.71
C GLY A 328 -21.94 -18.61 -13.13
N LYS A 329 -22.43 -18.28 -11.93
CA LYS A 329 -22.12 -17.04 -11.20
C LYS A 329 -21.20 -17.32 -10.03
N TRP A 330 -20.32 -16.37 -9.75
CA TRP A 330 -19.48 -16.40 -8.56
C TRP A 330 -20.27 -15.89 -7.35
N ASP A 331 -20.05 -16.53 -6.20
CA ASP A 331 -20.62 -16.18 -4.92
C ASP A 331 -19.50 -16.13 -3.87
N ILE A 332 -19.44 -15.04 -3.09
CA ILE A 332 -18.45 -14.88 -2.02
C ILE A 332 -18.90 -15.70 -0.82
N LYS A 333 -18.21 -16.81 -0.56
CA LYS A 333 -18.49 -17.67 0.61
C LYS A 333 -17.88 -17.14 1.89
N GLU A 334 -16.70 -16.61 1.78
CA GLU A 334 -15.93 -16.07 2.91
C GLU A 334 -15.08 -14.91 2.44
N LYS A 335 -14.99 -13.88 3.26
CA LYS A 335 -14.05 -12.79 3.10
C LYS A 335 -13.47 -12.43 4.45
N SER A 336 -12.19 -12.09 4.46
CA SER A 336 -11.45 -11.70 5.67
C SER A 336 -10.30 -10.78 5.33
N SER A 337 -9.86 -10.01 6.30
CA SER A 337 -8.64 -9.22 6.18
C SER A 337 -7.75 -9.39 7.41
N LYS A 338 -6.48 -9.09 7.25
CA LYS A 338 -5.50 -9.00 8.33
C LYS A 338 -4.33 -8.12 7.90
N LEU A 339 -3.59 -7.62 8.85
CA LEU A 339 -2.34 -6.91 8.59
C LEU A 339 -1.15 -7.87 8.64
N LYS A 340 -0.40 -7.93 7.55
CA LYS A 340 0.90 -8.58 7.54
C LYS A 340 1.96 -7.55 7.93
N ILE A 341 2.65 -7.78 9.02
CA ILE A 341 3.82 -6.98 9.40
C ILE A 341 4.95 -7.30 8.44
N ILE A 342 5.54 -6.25 7.87
CA ILE A 342 6.74 -6.36 7.04
C ILE A 342 7.93 -6.20 7.96
N ASP A 343 8.74 -7.22 8.03
CA ASP A 343 9.96 -7.19 8.84
C ASP A 343 10.90 -6.13 8.25
N LYS A 344 11.31 -5.18 9.09
CA LYS A 344 12.30 -4.19 8.70
C LYS A 344 13.68 -4.84 8.75
N GLU A 345 14.43 -4.72 7.68
CA GLU A 345 15.85 -5.03 7.73
C GLU A 345 16.53 -4.05 8.69
N VAL A 346 17.26 -4.57 9.65
CA VAL A 346 18.15 -3.77 10.50
C VAL A 346 19.54 -3.92 9.95
N SER A 347 20.06 -2.89 9.30
CA SER A 347 21.46 -2.86 8.90
C SER A 347 22.29 -2.48 10.11
N ILE A 348 23.25 -3.32 10.48
CA ILE A 348 24.22 -3.03 11.52
C ILE A 348 25.57 -2.87 10.86
N VAL A 349 26.13 -1.68 10.96
CA VAL A 349 27.52 -1.42 10.58
C VAL A 349 28.35 -1.46 11.84
N ALA A 350 29.23 -2.44 11.94
CA ALA A 350 30.16 -2.59 13.06
C ALA A 350 31.55 -2.13 12.66
N THR A 351 32.16 -1.32 13.51
CA THR A 351 33.56 -0.91 13.40
C THR A 351 34.31 -1.31 14.67
N ALA A 352 35.62 -1.36 14.57
CA ALA A 352 36.51 -1.55 15.72
C ALA A 352 37.86 -0.92 15.41
N ASP A 353 38.62 -0.57 16.45
CA ASP A 353 40.01 -0.10 16.36
C ASP A 353 40.18 1.07 15.37
N LEU A 354 39.24 2.00 15.32
CA LEU A 354 39.26 3.11 14.38
C LEU A 354 40.39 4.11 14.64
N HIS A 355 40.92 4.19 15.86
CA HIS A 355 42.03 5.06 16.25
C HIS A 355 41.89 6.47 15.68
N SER A 356 40.69 7.06 15.78
CA SER A 356 40.37 8.39 15.24
C SER A 356 40.28 8.51 13.72
N HIS A 357 40.32 7.40 12.97
CA HIS A 357 40.18 7.38 11.50
C HIS A 357 38.73 7.22 11.00
N PHE A 358 37.75 7.41 11.86
CA PHE A 358 36.32 7.28 11.47
C PHE A 358 35.86 8.36 10.47
N SER A 359 36.65 9.43 10.27
CA SER A 359 36.36 10.46 9.26
C SER A 359 36.95 10.13 7.89
N ASP A 360 37.68 9.01 7.75
CA ASP A 360 38.22 8.61 6.48
C ASP A 360 37.14 8.33 5.45
N LYS A 361 37.38 8.79 4.23
CA LYS A 361 36.37 8.73 3.16
C LYS A 361 35.80 7.31 2.99
N LEU A 362 36.61 6.27 3.10
CA LEU A 362 36.19 4.88 2.95
C LEU A 362 35.17 4.47 4.02
N THR A 363 35.38 4.85 5.29
CA THR A 363 34.47 4.56 6.40
C THR A 363 33.14 5.33 6.22
N VAL A 364 33.24 6.61 5.86
CA VAL A 364 32.06 7.46 5.59
C VAL A 364 31.28 6.94 4.40
N ASP A 365 31.94 6.58 3.30
CA ASP A 365 31.30 6.04 2.10
C ASP A 365 30.59 4.71 2.44
N LEU A 366 31.23 3.80 3.19
CA LEU A 366 30.63 2.51 3.60
C LEU A 366 29.37 2.71 4.42
N VAL A 367 29.39 3.62 5.42
CA VAL A 367 28.22 3.92 6.24
C VAL A 367 27.12 4.55 5.38
N ASN A 368 27.48 5.47 4.47
CA ASN A 368 26.52 6.13 3.59
C ASN A 368 25.91 5.18 2.55
N GLU A 369 26.71 4.26 1.97
CA GLU A 369 26.18 3.25 1.03
C GLU A 369 25.19 2.30 1.69
N ARG A 370 25.38 1.99 2.99
CA ARG A 370 24.53 1.08 3.74
C ARG A 370 23.31 1.77 4.37
N SER A 371 23.30 3.12 4.44
CA SER A 371 22.23 3.87 5.09
C SER A 371 21.02 4.17 4.21
N ASN A 372 20.99 3.70 2.98
CA ASN A 372 19.83 3.89 2.09
C ASN A 372 19.09 2.55 1.86
N PRO A 373 17.79 2.41 2.16
CA PRO A 373 16.82 3.39 2.69
C PRO A 373 16.67 3.35 4.22
N ILE A 374 17.42 2.50 4.93
CA ILE A 374 17.32 2.31 6.37
C ILE A 374 18.55 2.91 7.03
N GLU A 375 18.37 3.84 7.97
CA GLU A 375 19.49 4.30 8.79
C GLU A 375 20.09 3.10 9.55
N PRO A 376 21.37 2.75 9.30
CA PRO A 376 21.98 1.61 9.98
C PRO A 376 22.19 1.93 11.45
N VAL A 377 22.09 0.92 12.28
CA VAL A 377 22.62 1.00 13.64
C VAL A 377 24.15 0.89 13.54
N VAL A 378 24.82 1.99 13.79
CA VAL A 378 26.29 1.99 13.82
C VAL A 378 26.75 1.62 15.22
N VAL A 379 27.54 0.56 15.32
CA VAL A 379 28.12 0.10 16.58
C VAL A 379 29.65 0.07 16.43
N ASP A 380 30.33 0.46 17.49
CA ASP A 380 31.79 0.40 17.55
C ASP A 380 32.22 -0.52 18.71
N ALA A 381 33.14 -1.43 18.43
CA ALA A 381 33.60 -2.41 19.42
C ALA A 381 34.71 -1.87 20.36
N GLY A 382 35.06 -0.60 20.22
CA GLY A 382 36.04 0.04 21.06
C GLY A 382 37.30 0.49 20.32
N ASP A 383 38.22 1.09 21.03
CA ASP A 383 39.44 1.72 20.54
C ASP A 383 39.22 2.75 19.42
N PHE A 384 38.03 3.44 19.47
CA PHE A 384 37.71 4.48 18.51
C PHE A 384 38.36 5.84 18.82
N LEU A 385 38.76 6.06 20.08
CA LEU A 385 39.43 7.28 20.53
C LEU A 385 40.90 7.02 20.78
N ASP A 386 41.72 7.45 19.87
CA ASP A 386 43.17 7.55 20.06
C ASP A 386 43.61 8.96 19.62
N PRO A 387 44.39 9.68 20.41
CA PRO A 387 44.93 11.01 20.04
C PRO A 387 46.03 10.94 18.95
N GLN A 388 45.79 10.20 17.93
CA GLN A 388 46.73 10.10 16.78
C GLN A 388 46.61 11.28 15.81
N THR A 389 45.51 12.08 15.91
CA THR A 389 45.41 13.33 15.16
C THR A 389 45.40 14.53 16.08
N ASP A 390 45.97 15.66 15.64
CA ASP A 390 46.01 16.88 16.42
C ASP A 390 44.63 17.37 16.85
N GLU A 391 43.66 17.26 15.96
CA GLU A 391 42.27 17.63 16.18
C GLU A 391 41.59 16.79 17.27
N MET A 392 41.81 15.46 17.25
CA MET A 392 41.27 14.54 18.25
C MET A 392 41.99 14.73 19.60
N THR A 393 43.26 15.03 19.57
CA THR A 393 44.02 15.35 20.79
C THR A 393 43.44 16.60 21.48
N GLN A 394 43.08 17.65 20.73
CA GLN A 394 42.44 18.84 21.27
C GLN A 394 41.04 18.53 21.78
N TRP A 395 40.22 17.84 20.98
CA TRP A 395 38.85 17.43 21.36
C TRP A 395 38.86 16.56 22.63
N TYR A 396 39.76 15.59 22.73
CA TYR A 396 39.90 14.73 23.92
C TYR A 396 40.22 15.52 25.16
N LYS A 397 41.10 16.53 25.07
CA LYS A 397 41.42 17.43 26.19
C LYS A 397 40.20 18.22 26.61
N GLU A 398 39.44 18.76 25.67
CA GLU A 398 38.22 19.52 25.96
C GLU A 398 37.16 18.63 26.60
N TRP A 399 36.90 17.43 26.02
CA TRP A 399 35.97 16.47 26.56
C TRP A 399 36.35 16.00 27.96
N LYS A 400 37.60 15.69 28.20
CA LYS A 400 38.13 15.31 29.51
C LYS A 400 37.90 16.42 30.54
N SER A 401 38.15 17.67 30.18
CA SER A 401 37.90 18.84 31.03
C SER A 401 36.40 18.96 31.37
N ILE A 402 35.51 18.78 30.42
CA ILE A 402 34.03 18.80 30.63
C ILE A 402 33.61 17.66 31.54
N ARG A 403 34.12 16.45 31.33
CA ARG A 403 33.84 15.28 32.17
C ARG A 403 34.30 15.48 33.61
N ASP A 404 35.53 15.92 33.78
CA ASP A 404 36.13 16.05 35.09
C ASP A 404 35.47 17.20 35.92
N ASN A 405 34.96 18.23 35.25
CA ASN A 405 34.17 19.31 35.85
C ASN A 405 32.71 18.94 36.13
N ASN A 406 32.19 17.83 35.58
CA ASN A 406 30.82 17.37 35.79
C ASN A 406 30.76 15.98 36.43
N SER A 407 31.72 15.64 37.30
CA SER A 407 31.86 14.32 37.93
C SER A 407 30.64 13.84 38.71
N ASP A 408 29.74 14.73 39.08
CA ASP A 408 28.51 14.42 39.82
C ASP A 408 27.29 14.15 38.90
N LYS A 409 27.43 14.29 37.57
CA LYS A 409 26.39 13.99 36.60
C LYS A 409 26.87 12.81 35.76
N THR A 410 26.18 11.70 35.89
CA THR A 410 26.39 10.53 35.05
C THR A 410 26.15 10.91 33.58
N ILE A 411 27.20 11.36 32.88
CA ILE A 411 27.16 11.54 31.44
C ILE A 411 27.29 10.16 30.84
N SER A 412 26.16 9.45 30.72
CA SER A 412 26.10 8.10 30.17
C SER A 412 26.06 8.06 28.64
N ARG A 413 26.20 9.22 27.98
CA ARG A 413 26.23 9.29 26.51
C ARG A 413 27.26 10.31 26.05
N CYS A 414 28.23 9.84 25.32
CA CYS A 414 29.05 10.69 24.46
C CYS A 414 28.12 11.37 23.45
N PRO A 415 28.09 12.71 23.29
CA PRO A 415 27.27 13.35 22.28
C PRO A 415 27.97 13.29 20.91
N MET A 416 28.31 12.10 20.46
CA MET A 416 28.56 11.86 19.05
C MET A 416 27.25 11.31 18.46
N VAL A 417 26.30 12.20 18.22
CA VAL A 417 25.26 11.97 17.24
C VAL A 417 25.90 12.34 15.91
N MET A 418 26.15 11.33 15.09
CA MET A 418 26.44 11.53 13.66
C MET A 418 25.16 11.93 12.91
#